data_55f8df6f08985b7d8bab7cd06a0abdb0
#
_entry.id   55f8df6f08985b7d8bab7cd06a0abdb0
#
_cell.length_a   1.000
_cell.length_b   1.000
_cell.length_c   1.000
_cell.angle_alpha   90.00
_cell.angle_beta   90.00
_cell.angle_gamma   90.00
#
_symmetry.space_group_name_H-M   'P 1'
#
loop_
_entity.id
_entity.type
_entity.pdbx_description
1 polymer ?
#
loop_
_entity_poly.entity_id
_entity_poly.type
_entity_poly.pdbx_seq_one_letter_code
_entity_poly.pdbx_strand_id
1 'polypeptide(L)'
;MSRKLEQKILIFIVCYNAGNHIQAVLNRLPGNIFNNPEFHVLVIDDCSKDDTAKTAMGYVSRSGYDNVTILRNVINLGYGGNQKLGFRYAIENDYSLVVLLHGDGQYAPELVLRFVAEWKNRKADVVLGSRMLDKMGALRGNMPLYKWVGNQMLTFLQNKIVESGLSEFHTGYRAYDARFLEQVPFELNTNDFHFDTEILLQAYALEAKIVEFPIPTHYGEEVCYVNGFRYAWNVVKACLKYRFQKVGLFCSMQYRGLLRHDQKYEDKSEQRGSTHYQVLQYIKTPSRVLDLGCGPGFVSRELKTRNCYVVGVDKVHPAAYSGDKFVEMDFENERMEEDISTYDYVILLDVLEHLSNPERFLINCRYGMHTFKQPTFFISTGNVAFLGVRLLLAMGLFNYGDRGILDVTHKRLFTLASFRRFLRETGFEIGRVHGLGLPFQLVMKNWVGHLLSRLSYWMARVWPSFFAYQFLIEARPKPNTFVLLTNAEWFYGVKSSAKPESLTTKG
;
A
#
# COMPACT_ATOMS: atom_id res chain seq x y z
N MET A 1 -15.29 31.19 10.21
CA MET A 1 -14.91 31.20 11.65
C MET A 1 -14.57 29.77 12.04
N SER A 2 -13.28 29.39 12.06
CA SER A 2 -12.87 28.08 12.56
C SER A 2 -13.05 28.09 14.07
N ARG A 3 -13.97 27.27 14.59
CA ARG A 3 -13.95 26.89 16.00
C ARG A 3 -12.52 26.38 16.31
N LYS A 4 -11.78 27.07 17.18
CA LYS A 4 -10.68 26.43 17.90
C LYS A 4 -11.32 25.29 18.68
N LEU A 5 -11.28 24.08 18.15
CA LEU A 5 -11.61 22.87 18.90
C LEU A 5 -10.67 22.87 20.12
N GLU A 6 -11.24 22.94 21.30
CA GLU A 6 -10.49 22.70 22.54
C GLU A 6 -9.82 21.34 22.41
N GLN A 7 -8.49 21.31 22.52
CA GLN A 7 -7.71 20.08 22.35
C GLN A 7 -7.89 19.23 23.60
N LYS A 8 -8.83 18.28 23.53
CA LYS A 8 -9.05 17.32 24.63
C LYS A 8 -8.03 16.16 24.56
N ILE A 9 -7.45 15.82 25.68
CA ILE A 9 -6.40 14.83 25.80
C ILE A 9 -6.91 13.66 26.65
N LEU A 10 -6.83 12.45 26.12
CA LEU A 10 -7.17 11.23 26.83
C LEU A 10 -5.90 10.59 27.39
N ILE A 11 -5.85 10.39 28.70
CA ILE A 11 -4.85 9.55 29.36
C ILE A 11 -5.49 8.18 29.54
N PHE A 12 -5.07 7.23 28.72
CA PHE A 12 -5.64 5.90 28.69
C PHE A 12 -4.74 4.90 29.42
N ILE A 13 -5.24 4.33 30.50
CA ILE A 13 -4.53 3.36 31.35
C ILE A 13 -5.08 1.97 31.08
N VAL A 14 -4.26 1.12 30.45
CA VAL A 14 -4.59 -0.31 30.25
C VAL A 14 -4.25 -1.10 31.48
N CYS A 15 -5.20 -1.91 31.98
CA CYS A 15 -5.04 -2.70 33.19
C CYS A 15 -5.41 -4.17 32.98
N TYR A 16 -4.60 -5.07 33.51
CA TYR A 16 -4.92 -6.47 33.73
C TYR A 16 -4.14 -7.02 34.94
N ASN A 17 -4.86 -7.48 35.97
CA ASN A 17 -4.31 -7.92 37.23
C ASN A 17 -3.33 -6.89 37.85
N ALA A 18 -3.76 -5.63 37.88
CA ALA A 18 -2.99 -4.48 38.35
C ALA A 18 -3.47 -3.94 39.70
N GLY A 19 -4.25 -4.71 40.46
CA GLY A 19 -4.86 -4.29 41.72
C GLY A 19 -3.88 -3.73 42.75
N ASN A 20 -2.64 -4.26 42.80
CA ASN A 20 -1.58 -3.79 43.70
C ASN A 20 -0.88 -2.50 43.21
N HIS A 21 -1.03 -2.15 41.95
CA HIS A 21 -0.24 -1.07 41.31
C HIS A 21 -1.09 0.12 40.90
N ILE A 22 -2.34 -0.09 40.49
CA ILE A 22 -3.18 0.95 39.84
C ILE A 22 -3.38 2.19 40.73
N GLN A 23 -3.51 2.04 42.04
CA GLN A 23 -3.63 3.18 42.93
C GLN A 23 -2.36 4.02 42.92
N ALA A 24 -1.17 3.41 42.92
CA ALA A 24 0.10 4.09 42.88
C ALA A 24 0.29 4.80 41.53
N VAL A 25 -0.15 4.19 40.42
CA VAL A 25 -0.13 4.81 39.06
C VAL A 25 -1.00 6.06 39.04
N LEU A 26 -2.23 5.98 39.53
CA LEU A 26 -3.16 7.13 39.59
C LEU A 26 -2.64 8.24 40.49
N ASN A 27 -2.03 7.89 41.64
CA ASN A 27 -1.48 8.87 42.56
C ASN A 27 -0.23 9.59 42.05
N ARG A 28 0.51 8.99 41.11
CA ARG A 28 1.71 9.54 40.47
C ARG A 28 1.40 10.37 39.22
N LEU A 29 0.17 10.41 38.75
CA LEU A 29 -0.20 11.35 37.68
C LEU A 29 -0.06 12.79 38.18
N PRO A 30 0.42 13.73 37.33
CA PRO A 30 0.50 15.14 37.72
C PRO A 30 -0.85 15.67 38.19
N GLY A 31 -0.87 16.30 39.37
CA GLY A 31 -2.11 16.74 40.02
C GLY A 31 -2.95 17.73 39.20
N ASN A 32 -2.31 18.48 38.28
CA ASN A 32 -2.99 19.42 37.39
C ASN A 32 -3.73 18.75 36.22
N ILE A 33 -3.74 17.43 36.13
CA ILE A 33 -4.53 16.66 35.16
C ILE A 33 -5.95 16.48 35.69
N PHE A 34 -6.06 16.19 36.97
CA PHE A 34 -7.37 16.01 37.60
C PHE A 34 -8.11 17.33 37.72
N ASN A 35 -9.42 17.28 37.52
CA ASN A 35 -10.32 18.46 37.53
C ASN A 35 -9.93 19.52 36.49
N ASN A 36 -9.20 19.14 35.43
CA ASN A 36 -8.86 20.01 34.31
C ASN A 36 -9.65 19.55 33.07
N PRO A 37 -10.51 20.38 32.48
CA PRO A 37 -11.37 19.98 31.35
C PRO A 37 -10.62 19.63 30.05
N GLU A 38 -9.33 20.02 29.94
CA GLU A 38 -8.47 19.63 28.82
C GLU A 38 -8.11 18.13 28.87
N PHE A 39 -8.14 17.51 30.06
CA PHE A 39 -7.69 16.14 30.28
C PHE A 39 -8.85 15.25 30.74
N HIS A 40 -8.78 14.00 30.32
CA HIS A 40 -9.63 12.92 30.83
C HIS A 40 -8.80 11.68 31.08
N VAL A 41 -9.03 10.99 32.19
CA VAL A 41 -8.36 9.76 32.53
C VAL A 41 -9.33 8.60 32.30
N LEU A 42 -8.97 7.68 31.42
CA LEU A 42 -9.72 6.46 31.15
C LEU A 42 -8.93 5.26 31.66
N VAL A 43 -9.49 4.52 32.57
CA VAL A 43 -8.95 3.23 33.03
C VAL A 43 -9.81 2.13 32.45
N ILE A 44 -9.22 1.18 31.71
CA ILE A 44 -9.93 -0.01 31.24
C ILE A 44 -9.27 -1.26 31.82
N ASP A 45 -10.02 -1.93 32.68
CA ASP A 45 -9.67 -3.23 33.25
C ASP A 45 -10.10 -4.36 32.29
N ASP A 46 -9.14 -5.12 31.80
CA ASP A 46 -9.37 -6.21 30.83
C ASP A 46 -9.85 -7.51 31.51
N CYS A 47 -10.94 -7.41 32.25
CA CYS A 47 -11.54 -8.53 32.96
C CYS A 47 -10.56 -9.21 33.93
N SER A 48 -9.91 -8.41 34.79
CA SER A 48 -8.97 -8.90 35.81
C SER A 48 -9.61 -9.91 36.75
N LYS A 49 -8.79 -10.82 37.28
CA LYS A 49 -9.16 -11.79 38.31
C LYS A 49 -9.01 -11.25 39.72
N ASP A 50 -8.30 -10.14 39.87
CA ASP A 50 -8.10 -9.42 41.13
C ASP A 50 -9.06 -8.21 41.25
N ASP A 51 -8.86 -7.38 42.24
CA ASP A 51 -9.69 -6.23 42.56
C ASP A 51 -9.25 -4.94 41.80
N THR A 52 -8.59 -5.05 40.64
CA THR A 52 -8.08 -3.90 39.84
C THR A 52 -9.11 -2.78 39.68
N ALA A 53 -10.28 -3.08 39.11
CA ALA A 53 -11.33 -2.08 38.87
C ALA A 53 -11.88 -1.48 40.17
N LYS A 54 -12.08 -2.31 41.23
CA LYS A 54 -12.57 -1.85 42.53
C LYS A 54 -11.56 -0.94 43.23
N THR A 55 -10.26 -1.28 43.15
CA THR A 55 -9.17 -0.47 43.72
C THR A 55 -9.12 0.89 43.05
N ALA A 56 -9.18 0.94 41.71
CA ALA A 56 -9.22 2.18 40.96
C ALA A 56 -10.45 3.03 41.32
N MET A 57 -11.65 2.43 41.33
CA MET A 57 -12.90 3.11 41.68
C MET A 57 -12.85 3.64 43.13
N GLY A 58 -12.37 2.87 44.08
CA GLY A 58 -12.25 3.30 45.48
C GLY A 58 -11.27 4.46 45.67
N TYR A 59 -10.21 4.54 44.86
CA TYR A 59 -9.27 5.68 44.87
C TYR A 59 -9.94 6.94 44.30
N VAL A 60 -10.55 6.86 43.12
CA VAL A 60 -11.17 7.99 42.44
C VAL A 60 -12.32 8.57 43.27
N SER A 61 -13.17 7.71 43.86
CA SER A 61 -14.29 8.16 44.70
C SER A 61 -13.83 8.91 45.97
N ARG A 62 -12.72 8.49 46.58
CA ARG A 62 -12.13 9.19 47.73
C ARG A 62 -11.48 10.51 47.38
N SER A 63 -10.93 10.62 46.16
CA SER A 63 -10.22 11.81 45.69
C SER A 63 -11.15 12.90 45.13
N GLY A 64 -12.42 12.58 44.84
CA GLY A 64 -13.40 13.52 44.32
C GLY A 64 -13.07 14.02 42.88
N TYR A 65 -12.38 13.18 42.07
CA TYR A 65 -12.06 13.53 40.69
C TYR A 65 -13.27 13.29 39.77
N ASP A 66 -13.61 14.28 38.93
CA ASP A 66 -14.78 14.26 38.05
C ASP A 66 -14.44 13.93 36.59
N ASN A 67 -13.17 14.00 36.21
CA ASN A 67 -12.67 13.73 34.85
C ASN A 67 -12.01 12.35 34.72
N VAL A 68 -12.50 11.35 35.45
CA VAL A 68 -12.00 9.95 35.41
C VAL A 68 -13.13 8.99 35.09
N THR A 69 -12.92 8.15 34.09
CA THR A 69 -13.81 7.03 33.73
C THR A 69 -13.11 5.70 34.00
N ILE A 70 -13.80 4.78 34.62
CA ILE A 70 -13.30 3.42 34.87
C ILE A 70 -14.25 2.43 34.20
N LEU A 71 -13.71 1.65 33.27
CA LEU A 71 -14.45 0.60 32.57
C LEU A 71 -13.85 -0.76 32.90
N ARG A 72 -14.68 -1.79 32.88
CA ARG A 72 -14.23 -3.18 32.99
C ARG A 72 -14.81 -3.98 31.83
N ASN A 73 -13.95 -4.69 31.11
CA ASN A 73 -14.37 -5.55 30.01
C ASN A 73 -15.17 -6.75 30.55
N VAL A 74 -16.16 -7.18 29.78
CA VAL A 74 -16.97 -8.37 30.12
C VAL A 74 -16.17 -9.68 29.98
N ILE A 75 -15.22 -9.67 29.02
CA ILE A 75 -14.28 -10.77 28.76
C ILE A 75 -12.87 -10.20 28.62
N ASN A 76 -11.85 -11.02 28.86
CA ASN A 76 -10.48 -10.65 28.60
C ASN A 76 -10.26 -10.59 27.06
N LEU A 77 -9.92 -9.42 26.55
CA LEU A 77 -9.68 -9.16 25.13
C LEU A 77 -8.20 -9.31 24.74
N GLY A 78 -7.32 -9.38 25.71
CA GLY A 78 -5.87 -9.34 25.53
C GLY A 78 -5.33 -7.92 25.36
N TYR A 79 -4.02 -7.80 25.42
CA TYR A 79 -3.31 -6.52 25.43
C TYR A 79 -3.69 -5.58 24.28
N GLY A 80 -3.63 -6.07 23.04
CA GLY A 80 -4.02 -5.29 21.86
C GLY A 80 -5.53 -5.04 21.79
N GLY A 81 -6.33 -6.02 22.25
CA GLY A 81 -7.79 -5.89 22.30
C GLY A 81 -8.24 -4.76 23.22
N ASN A 82 -7.62 -4.65 24.41
CA ASN A 82 -7.90 -3.58 25.36
C ASN A 82 -7.49 -2.20 24.80
N GLN A 83 -6.35 -2.12 24.12
CA GLN A 83 -5.93 -0.87 23.46
C GLN A 83 -6.93 -0.39 22.41
N LYS A 84 -7.49 -1.31 21.59
CA LYS A 84 -8.51 -0.97 20.58
C LYS A 84 -9.73 -0.29 21.16
N LEU A 85 -10.17 -0.73 22.35
CA LEU A 85 -11.31 -0.09 23.04
C LEU A 85 -10.98 1.34 23.44
N GLY A 86 -9.82 1.58 24.03
CA GLY A 86 -9.40 2.93 24.41
C GLY A 86 -9.24 3.87 23.22
N PHE A 87 -8.72 3.37 22.08
CA PHE A 87 -8.62 4.15 20.86
C PHE A 87 -10.00 4.45 20.27
N ARG A 88 -10.91 3.47 20.25
CA ARG A 88 -12.28 3.71 19.82
C ARG A 88 -12.98 4.70 20.72
N TYR A 89 -12.83 4.59 22.04
CA TYR A 89 -13.38 5.56 23.00
C TYR A 89 -12.87 6.98 22.71
N ALA A 90 -11.59 7.12 22.40
CA ALA A 90 -10.99 8.42 22.07
C ALA A 90 -11.61 9.06 20.83
N ILE A 91 -11.77 8.27 19.76
CA ILE A 91 -12.35 8.72 18.49
C ILE A 91 -13.82 9.14 18.70
N GLU A 92 -14.62 8.31 19.37
CA GLU A 92 -16.06 8.56 19.54
C GLU A 92 -16.39 9.70 20.50
N ASN A 93 -15.43 10.13 21.33
CA ASN A 93 -15.59 11.25 22.26
C ASN A 93 -14.74 12.48 21.85
N ASP A 94 -14.30 12.57 20.60
CA ASP A 94 -13.62 13.72 19.99
C ASP A 94 -12.33 14.14 20.73
N TYR A 95 -11.56 13.20 21.26
CA TYR A 95 -10.23 13.50 21.81
C TYR A 95 -9.24 13.78 20.67
N SER A 96 -8.30 14.69 20.93
CA SER A 96 -7.25 15.06 19.96
C SER A 96 -6.00 14.20 20.10
N LEU A 97 -5.72 13.70 21.29
CA LEU A 97 -4.54 12.89 21.63
C LEU A 97 -4.92 11.78 22.62
N VAL A 98 -4.35 10.61 22.42
CA VAL A 98 -4.40 9.51 23.40
C VAL A 98 -2.99 9.26 23.90
N VAL A 99 -2.77 9.39 25.21
CA VAL A 99 -1.53 8.98 25.88
C VAL A 99 -1.78 7.64 26.55
N LEU A 100 -1.16 6.57 26.03
CA LEU A 100 -1.29 5.21 26.50
C LEU A 100 -0.30 4.95 27.65
N LEU A 101 -0.80 4.60 28.81
CA LEU A 101 -0.04 4.27 30.02
C LEU A 101 -0.45 2.88 30.54
N HIS A 102 0.45 2.18 31.18
CA HIS A 102 0.16 0.87 31.78
C HIS A 102 -0.17 0.98 33.26
N GLY A 103 -1.13 0.19 33.71
CA GLY A 103 -1.57 0.14 35.10
C GLY A 103 -0.67 -0.66 36.06
N ASP A 104 0.37 -1.33 35.51
CA ASP A 104 1.35 -2.14 36.27
C ASP A 104 2.47 -1.31 36.95
N GLY A 105 2.53 -0.01 36.67
CA GLY A 105 3.51 0.93 37.24
C GLY A 105 4.92 0.89 36.65
N GLN A 106 5.17 0.10 35.60
CA GLN A 106 6.48 0.03 34.94
C GLN A 106 6.91 1.35 34.28
N TYR A 107 5.95 2.15 33.83
CA TYR A 107 6.20 3.46 33.22
C TYR A 107 5.96 4.58 34.22
N ALA A 108 6.64 5.71 34.01
CA ALA A 108 6.57 6.88 34.86
C ALA A 108 5.33 7.74 34.50
N PRO A 109 4.22 7.72 35.29
CA PRO A 109 3.03 8.51 35.01
C PRO A 109 3.30 10.02 34.95
N GLU A 110 4.32 10.47 35.62
CA GLU A 110 4.77 11.87 35.67
C GLU A 110 5.13 12.44 34.29
N LEU A 111 5.46 11.57 33.33
CA LEU A 111 5.87 11.98 31.98
C LEU A 111 4.71 12.23 31.02
N VAL A 112 3.45 12.00 31.41
CA VAL A 112 2.27 12.22 30.56
C VAL A 112 2.29 13.60 29.92
N LEU A 113 2.56 14.67 30.69
CA LEU A 113 2.61 16.03 30.18
C LEU A 113 3.76 16.25 29.16
N ARG A 114 4.84 15.47 29.27
CA ARG A 114 5.93 15.50 28.28
C ARG A 114 5.49 14.89 26.94
N PHE A 115 4.71 13.81 26.94
CA PHE A 115 4.11 13.27 25.71
C PHE A 115 3.24 14.30 25.00
N VAL A 116 2.43 15.05 25.78
CA VAL A 116 1.59 16.13 25.25
C VAL A 116 2.46 17.25 24.64
N ALA A 117 3.54 17.64 25.34
CA ALA A 117 4.45 18.67 24.85
C ALA A 117 5.18 18.24 23.56
N GLU A 118 5.70 17.01 23.50
CA GLU A 118 6.37 16.49 22.29
C GLU A 118 5.39 16.41 21.12
N TRP A 119 4.14 15.96 21.34
CA TRP A 119 3.10 15.97 20.32
C TRP A 119 2.81 17.38 19.79
N LYS A 120 2.53 18.36 20.69
CA LYS A 120 2.21 19.73 20.30
C LYS A 120 3.38 20.41 19.59
N ASN A 121 4.57 20.34 20.14
CA ASN A 121 5.76 21.08 19.66
C ASN A 121 6.27 20.51 18.33
N ARG A 122 6.25 19.20 18.18
CA ARG A 122 6.78 18.55 16.98
C ARG A 122 5.71 18.22 15.94
N LYS A 123 4.42 18.45 16.24
CA LYS A 123 3.29 18.06 15.38
C LYS A 123 3.42 16.59 14.97
N ALA A 124 3.61 15.73 15.95
CA ALA A 124 3.81 14.30 15.77
C ALA A 124 2.47 13.57 15.64
N ASP A 125 2.40 12.56 14.78
CA ASP A 125 1.24 11.65 14.73
C ASP A 125 1.36 10.55 15.79
N VAL A 126 2.61 10.13 16.09
CA VAL A 126 2.93 9.13 17.12
C VAL A 126 4.12 9.60 17.94
N VAL A 127 4.01 9.52 19.27
CA VAL A 127 5.11 9.81 20.20
C VAL A 127 5.44 8.55 21.00
N LEU A 128 6.71 8.16 21.01
CA LEU A 128 7.21 6.98 21.72
C LEU A 128 8.12 7.39 22.88
N GLY A 129 7.86 6.87 24.06
CA GLY A 129 8.80 6.93 25.17
C GLY A 129 9.81 5.79 25.05
N SER A 130 11.03 6.06 24.62
CA SER A 130 12.03 5.02 24.42
C SER A 130 12.95 4.84 25.61
N ARG A 131 13.09 3.59 26.06
CA ARG A 131 14.07 3.18 27.07
C ARG A 131 15.45 2.98 26.47
N MET A 132 15.54 2.80 25.15
CA MET A 132 16.77 2.48 24.42
C MET A 132 17.51 3.70 23.88
N LEU A 133 16.93 4.90 23.94
CA LEU A 133 17.67 6.14 23.68
C LEU A 133 18.76 6.39 24.73
N ASP A 134 18.50 6.03 26.00
CA ASP A 134 19.54 5.89 27.04
C ASP A 134 19.78 4.40 27.36
N LYS A 135 20.64 3.78 26.54
CA LYS A 135 20.93 2.33 26.66
C LYS A 135 21.49 1.94 28.01
N MET A 136 22.29 2.79 28.61
CA MET A 136 22.87 2.54 29.95
C MET A 136 21.85 2.83 31.06
N GLY A 137 20.94 3.79 30.85
CA GLY A 137 19.82 4.05 31.74
C GLY A 137 18.88 2.85 31.86
N ALA A 138 18.66 2.12 30.77
CA ALA A 138 17.85 0.90 30.78
C ALA A 138 18.44 -0.18 31.70
N LEU A 139 19.76 -0.40 31.63
CA LEU A 139 20.43 -1.36 32.53
C LEU A 139 20.47 -0.89 34.00
N ARG A 140 20.67 0.41 34.23
CA ARG A 140 20.59 0.99 35.60
C ARG A 140 19.19 0.89 36.20
N GLY A 141 18.15 0.86 35.35
CA GLY A 141 16.75 0.64 35.74
C GLY A 141 16.38 -0.83 35.92
N ASN A 142 17.38 -1.70 36.16
CA ASN A 142 17.22 -3.14 36.41
C ASN A 142 16.62 -3.95 35.24
N MET A 143 16.76 -3.47 34.01
CA MET A 143 16.36 -4.30 32.84
C MET A 143 17.24 -5.55 32.75
N PRO A 144 16.69 -6.77 32.76
CA PRO A 144 17.46 -7.99 32.60
C PRO A 144 18.30 -7.99 31.31
N LEU A 145 19.56 -8.38 31.38
CA LEU A 145 20.49 -8.32 30.24
C LEU A 145 19.95 -9.04 29.00
N TYR A 146 19.32 -10.20 29.16
CA TYR A 146 18.72 -10.93 28.03
C TYR A 146 17.57 -10.15 27.35
N LYS A 147 16.78 -9.38 28.13
CA LYS A 147 15.74 -8.52 27.58
C LYS A 147 16.35 -7.32 26.84
N TRP A 148 17.42 -6.74 27.41
CA TRP A 148 18.14 -5.63 26.77
C TRP A 148 18.77 -6.04 25.44
N VAL A 149 19.48 -7.19 25.39
CA VAL A 149 20.06 -7.74 24.15
C VAL A 149 18.96 -8.09 23.16
N GLY A 150 17.93 -8.81 23.62
CA GLY A 150 16.81 -9.25 22.77
C GLY A 150 16.06 -8.08 22.15
N ASN A 151 15.82 -7.00 22.92
CA ASN A 151 15.19 -5.78 22.42
C ASN A 151 16.05 -5.14 21.31
N GLN A 152 17.35 -4.96 21.52
CA GLN A 152 18.23 -4.36 20.52
C GLN A 152 18.33 -5.20 19.24
N MET A 153 18.50 -6.53 19.38
CA MET A 153 18.56 -7.44 18.23
C MET A 153 17.25 -7.40 17.40
N LEU A 154 16.11 -7.46 18.10
CA LEU A 154 14.81 -7.47 17.43
C LEU A 154 14.52 -6.11 16.79
N THR A 155 14.81 -5.00 17.49
CA THR A 155 14.72 -3.63 16.92
C THR A 155 15.61 -3.45 15.70
N PHE A 156 16.86 -3.94 15.74
CA PHE A 156 17.75 -3.89 14.60
C PHE A 156 17.16 -4.65 13.38
N LEU A 157 16.65 -5.85 13.60
CA LEU A 157 16.03 -6.65 12.54
C LEU A 157 14.77 -5.97 11.97
N GLN A 158 13.92 -5.41 12.84
CA GLN A 158 12.74 -4.65 12.42
C GLN A 158 13.12 -3.43 11.59
N ASN A 159 14.07 -2.62 12.05
CA ASN A 159 14.58 -1.47 11.29
C ASN A 159 15.09 -1.87 9.89
N LYS A 160 15.80 -3.01 9.78
CA LYS A 160 16.27 -3.53 8.49
C LYS A 160 15.12 -3.93 7.56
N ILE A 161 14.11 -4.63 8.07
CA ILE A 161 12.97 -5.13 7.27
C ILE A 161 12.06 -3.97 6.86
N VAL A 162 11.77 -3.06 7.79
CA VAL A 162 10.83 -1.95 7.61
C VAL A 162 11.46 -0.76 6.89
N GLU A 163 12.80 -0.68 6.88
CA GLU A 163 13.58 0.50 6.41
C GLU A 163 13.32 1.72 7.29
N SER A 164 13.42 1.55 8.60
CA SER A 164 13.17 2.56 9.61
C SER A 164 14.41 2.81 10.50
N GLY A 165 14.30 3.74 11.44
CA GLY A 165 15.42 4.12 12.32
C GLY A 165 15.00 4.32 13.77
N LEU A 166 13.99 3.58 14.27
CA LEU A 166 13.58 3.69 15.67
C LEU A 166 14.64 3.13 16.62
N SER A 167 14.76 3.76 17.78
CA SER A 167 15.62 3.27 18.85
C SER A 167 15.00 2.07 19.58
N GLU A 168 13.66 1.99 19.61
CA GLU A 168 12.90 0.92 20.26
C GLU A 168 11.51 0.75 19.64
N PHE A 169 11.15 -0.50 19.27
CA PHE A 169 9.78 -0.86 18.85
C PHE A 169 8.90 -1.38 20.00
N HIS A 170 9.49 -1.75 21.16
CA HIS A 170 8.86 -2.59 22.17
C HIS A 170 8.45 -1.82 23.44
N THR A 171 8.47 -0.49 23.38
CA THR A 171 7.93 0.33 24.46
C THR A 171 6.40 0.32 24.39
N GLY A 172 5.72 0.22 25.53
CA GLY A 172 4.26 0.37 25.62
C GLY A 172 3.83 1.78 26.01
N TYR A 173 4.75 2.68 26.36
CA TYR A 173 4.43 4.06 26.71
C TYR A 173 4.44 4.94 25.45
N ARG A 174 3.26 5.30 24.99
CA ARG A 174 3.07 5.93 23.69
C ARG A 174 1.99 6.98 23.71
N ALA A 175 2.01 7.88 22.73
CA ALA A 175 0.86 8.73 22.47
C ALA A 175 0.55 8.74 20.97
N TYR A 176 -0.73 8.86 20.65
CA TYR A 176 -1.26 8.83 19.30
C TYR A 176 -2.18 10.02 19.05
N ASP A 177 -1.94 10.77 17.98
CA ASP A 177 -2.90 11.76 17.47
C ASP A 177 -4.18 11.04 17.04
N ALA A 178 -5.35 11.53 17.43
CA ALA A 178 -6.60 10.87 17.12
C ALA A 178 -6.88 10.81 15.60
N ARG A 179 -6.45 11.81 14.84
CA ARG A 179 -6.57 11.82 13.37
C ARG A 179 -5.74 10.72 12.71
N PHE A 180 -4.61 10.32 13.31
CA PHE A 180 -3.86 9.15 12.87
C PHE A 180 -4.66 7.88 13.16
N LEU A 181 -5.25 7.74 14.36
CA LEU A 181 -6.06 6.57 14.72
C LEU A 181 -7.30 6.41 13.83
N GLU A 182 -7.93 7.51 13.41
CA GLU A 182 -9.06 7.49 12.47
C GLU A 182 -8.68 6.96 11.08
N GLN A 183 -7.44 7.15 10.66
CA GLN A 183 -6.96 6.76 9.34
C GLN A 183 -6.51 5.31 9.26
N VAL A 184 -6.13 4.69 10.40
CA VAL A 184 -5.59 3.33 10.42
C VAL A 184 -6.64 2.32 10.85
N PRO A 185 -6.77 1.17 10.17
CA PRO A 185 -7.69 0.10 10.55
C PRO A 185 -7.11 -0.73 11.72
N PHE A 186 -6.88 -0.09 12.88
CA PHE A 186 -6.25 -0.73 14.03
C PHE A 186 -7.07 -1.91 14.59
N GLU A 187 -8.38 -1.96 14.32
CA GLU A 187 -9.23 -3.09 14.69
C GLU A 187 -8.79 -4.41 14.02
N LEU A 188 -8.16 -4.32 12.84
CA LEU A 188 -7.64 -5.49 12.11
C LEU A 188 -6.31 -6.01 12.68
N ASN A 189 -5.70 -5.29 13.60
CA ASN A 189 -4.49 -5.70 14.27
C ASN A 189 -4.76 -6.82 15.26
N THR A 190 -3.71 -7.52 15.68
CA THR A 190 -3.81 -8.59 16.70
C THR A 190 -4.35 -8.08 18.03
N ASN A 191 -4.89 -8.99 18.83
CA ASN A 191 -5.21 -8.71 20.23
C ASN A 191 -4.05 -9.03 21.20
N ASP A 192 -2.95 -9.62 20.70
CA ASP A 192 -1.77 -10.02 21.44
C ASP A 192 -0.74 -8.86 21.56
N PHE A 193 0.36 -9.07 22.24
CA PHE A 193 1.40 -8.07 22.54
C PHE A 193 2.09 -7.44 21.30
N HIS A 194 2.12 -8.13 20.17
CA HIS A 194 2.69 -7.57 18.94
C HIS A 194 1.77 -6.55 18.22
N PHE A 195 0.61 -6.23 18.81
CA PHE A 195 -0.22 -5.10 18.38
C PHE A 195 0.60 -3.80 18.26
N ASP A 196 1.48 -3.58 19.24
CA ASP A 196 2.39 -2.43 19.28
C ASP A 196 3.30 -2.33 18.06
N THR A 197 3.70 -3.45 17.50
CA THR A 197 4.44 -3.46 16.22
C THR A 197 3.51 -3.17 15.04
N GLU A 198 2.33 -3.81 15.01
CA GLU A 198 1.42 -3.68 13.86
C GLU A 198 0.92 -2.25 13.67
N ILE A 199 0.60 -1.51 14.76
CA ILE A 199 0.18 -0.12 14.66
C ILE A 199 1.33 0.81 14.20
N LEU A 200 2.58 0.53 14.58
CA LEU A 200 3.73 1.26 14.06
C LEU A 200 3.98 0.97 12.58
N LEU A 201 3.75 -0.26 12.13
CA LEU A 201 3.81 -0.59 10.69
C LEU A 201 2.72 0.14 9.89
N GLN A 202 1.53 0.34 10.47
CA GLN A 202 0.49 1.18 9.89
C GLN A 202 0.91 2.65 9.85
N ALA A 203 1.59 3.15 10.90
CA ALA A 203 2.16 4.49 10.90
C ALA A 203 3.21 4.68 9.78
N TYR A 204 4.10 3.70 9.58
CA TYR A 204 5.04 3.73 8.45
C TYR A 204 4.33 3.63 7.10
N ALA A 205 3.23 2.89 6.99
CA ALA A 205 2.44 2.80 5.76
C ALA A 205 1.80 4.15 5.38
N LEU A 206 1.40 4.95 6.37
CA LEU A 206 0.86 6.31 6.17
C LEU A 206 1.94 7.40 6.08
N GLU A 207 3.23 7.04 6.21
CA GLU A 207 4.33 8.02 6.35
C GLU A 207 4.12 8.99 7.52
N ALA A 208 3.46 8.49 8.57
CA ALA A 208 3.15 9.27 9.77
C ALA A 208 4.43 9.71 10.49
N LYS A 209 4.38 10.90 11.09
CA LYS A 209 5.50 11.47 11.83
C LYS A 209 5.63 10.84 13.21
N ILE A 210 6.62 9.95 13.36
CA ILE A 210 6.96 9.30 14.61
C ILE A 210 8.09 10.05 15.30
N VAL A 211 7.93 10.33 16.58
CA VAL A 211 8.90 11.04 17.43
C VAL A 211 9.22 10.18 18.65
N GLU A 212 10.50 10.10 19.01
CA GLU A 212 10.97 9.43 20.21
C GLU A 212 11.57 10.43 21.20
N PHE A 213 11.41 10.14 22.50
CA PHE A 213 12.16 10.79 23.56
C PHE A 213 12.53 9.79 24.68
N PRO A 214 13.63 10.03 25.43
CA PRO A 214 14.09 9.09 26.45
C PRO A 214 13.16 9.10 27.67
N ILE A 215 12.83 7.89 28.14
CA ILE A 215 12.12 7.67 29.40
C ILE A 215 12.95 6.81 30.36
N PRO A 216 12.79 6.98 31.68
CA PRO A 216 13.43 6.11 32.64
C PRO A 216 12.87 4.69 32.54
N THR A 217 13.72 3.72 32.84
CA THR A 217 13.35 2.31 32.93
C THR A 217 13.26 1.93 34.41
N HIS A 218 12.18 1.21 34.75
CA HIS A 218 12.06 0.60 36.08
C HIS A 218 11.54 -0.82 35.91
N TYR A 219 12.30 -1.80 36.37
CA TYR A 219 11.88 -3.19 36.47
C TYR A 219 11.87 -3.57 37.94
N GLY A 220 10.68 -3.91 38.46
CA GLY A 220 10.43 -4.37 39.81
C GLY A 220 10.04 -5.85 39.85
N GLU A 221 9.04 -6.18 40.67
CA GLU A 221 8.54 -7.54 40.88
C GLU A 221 7.38 -7.94 39.93
N GLU A 222 7.17 -7.17 38.87
CA GLU A 222 6.05 -7.38 37.96
C GLU A 222 6.18 -8.69 37.14
N VAL A 223 5.05 -9.38 36.99
CA VAL A 223 4.98 -10.64 36.24
C VAL A 223 4.96 -10.35 34.73
N CYS A 224 5.99 -10.83 34.03
CA CYS A 224 6.03 -10.75 32.57
C CYS A 224 5.25 -11.91 31.93
N TYR A 225 4.11 -11.61 31.33
CA TYR A 225 3.25 -12.61 30.67
C TYR A 225 3.70 -12.92 29.24
N VAL A 226 4.77 -12.29 28.73
CA VAL A 226 5.20 -12.41 27.33
C VAL A 226 6.14 -13.59 27.13
N ASN A 227 5.76 -14.55 26.29
CA ASN A 227 6.70 -15.55 25.78
C ASN A 227 7.60 -14.91 24.70
N GLY A 228 8.87 -14.67 25.04
CA GLY A 228 9.80 -13.90 24.21
C GLY A 228 10.03 -14.48 22.82
N PHE A 229 10.15 -15.81 22.66
CA PHE A 229 10.35 -16.43 21.34
C PHE A 229 9.12 -16.31 20.45
N ARG A 230 7.92 -16.62 20.99
CA ARG A 230 6.66 -16.48 20.28
C ARG A 230 6.41 -15.02 19.86
N TYR A 231 6.70 -14.09 20.77
CA TYR A 231 6.60 -12.67 20.51
C TYR A 231 7.54 -12.24 19.36
N ALA A 232 8.83 -12.58 19.46
CA ALA A 232 9.82 -12.24 18.42
C ALA A 232 9.42 -12.80 17.06
N TRP A 233 8.96 -14.05 17.00
CA TRP A 233 8.47 -14.66 15.76
C TRP A 233 7.28 -13.90 15.17
N ASN A 234 6.30 -13.55 15.98
CA ASN A 234 5.11 -12.80 15.53
C ASN A 234 5.48 -11.40 15.04
N VAL A 235 6.39 -10.71 15.71
CA VAL A 235 6.93 -9.41 15.30
C VAL A 235 7.62 -9.49 13.94
N VAL A 236 8.52 -10.46 13.76
CA VAL A 236 9.23 -10.65 12.47
C VAL A 236 8.22 -10.95 11.35
N LYS A 237 7.24 -11.82 11.62
CA LYS A 237 6.18 -12.17 10.67
C LYS A 237 5.35 -10.94 10.27
N ALA A 238 5.00 -10.07 11.23
CA ALA A 238 4.29 -8.82 10.95
C ALA A 238 5.13 -7.87 10.06
N CYS A 239 6.43 -7.71 10.38
CA CYS A 239 7.33 -6.89 9.58
C CYS A 239 7.51 -7.42 8.15
N LEU A 240 7.66 -8.74 7.98
CA LEU A 240 7.74 -9.36 6.65
C LEU A 240 6.43 -9.19 5.87
N LYS A 241 5.27 -9.36 6.52
CA LYS A 241 3.96 -9.11 5.92
C LYS A 241 3.86 -7.66 5.40
N TYR A 242 4.24 -6.68 6.21
CA TYR A 242 4.32 -5.28 5.80
C TYR A 242 5.29 -5.08 4.62
N ARG A 243 6.49 -5.68 4.68
CA ARG A 243 7.49 -5.55 3.61
C ARG A 243 6.99 -6.12 2.28
N PHE A 244 6.36 -7.29 2.30
CA PHE A 244 5.76 -7.89 1.10
C PHE A 244 4.62 -7.04 0.52
N GLN A 245 3.81 -6.44 1.38
CA GLN A 245 2.80 -5.47 0.95
C GLN A 245 3.46 -4.23 0.30
N LYS A 246 4.47 -3.64 0.95
CA LYS A 246 5.18 -2.45 0.44
C LYS A 246 5.79 -2.68 -0.94
N VAL A 247 6.25 -3.89 -1.24
CA VAL A 247 6.77 -4.25 -2.58
C VAL A 247 5.69 -4.79 -3.53
N GLY A 248 4.43 -4.83 -3.10
CA GLY A 248 3.29 -5.22 -3.95
C GLY A 248 3.10 -6.73 -4.14
N LEU A 249 3.83 -7.58 -3.40
CA LEU A 249 3.73 -9.04 -3.51
C LEU A 249 2.59 -9.68 -2.70
N PHE A 250 1.97 -8.90 -1.83
CA PHE A 250 0.90 -9.36 -0.94
C PHE A 250 -0.05 -8.20 -0.63
N CYS A 251 -1.35 -8.44 -0.57
CA CYS A 251 -2.36 -7.44 -0.16
C CYS A 251 -3.02 -7.88 1.16
N SER A 252 -2.76 -7.12 2.22
CA SER A 252 -3.41 -7.30 3.51
C SER A 252 -4.37 -6.15 3.77
N MET A 253 -5.55 -6.46 4.27
CA MET A 253 -6.54 -5.46 4.67
C MET A 253 -6.01 -4.48 5.73
N GLN A 254 -5.04 -4.90 6.58
CA GLN A 254 -4.39 -4.03 7.58
C GLN A 254 -3.66 -2.82 6.98
N TYR A 255 -3.19 -2.92 5.72
CA TYR A 255 -2.40 -1.86 5.06
C TYR A 255 -3.05 -1.35 3.79
N ARG A 256 -4.20 -1.91 3.39
CA ARG A 256 -4.90 -1.52 2.16
C ARG A 256 -5.36 -0.07 2.26
N GLY A 257 -4.96 0.74 1.28
CA GLY A 257 -5.26 2.17 1.22
C GLY A 257 -4.39 3.06 2.11
N LEU A 258 -3.52 2.49 2.98
CA LEU A 258 -2.56 3.25 3.79
C LEU A 258 -1.29 3.56 3.02
N LEU A 259 -0.77 2.59 2.28
CA LEU A 259 0.39 2.81 1.44
C LEU A 259 -0.01 3.77 0.32
N ARG A 260 0.48 5.01 0.40
CA ARG A 260 0.34 5.98 -0.69
C ARG A 260 1.18 5.50 -1.86
N HIS A 261 0.52 4.87 -2.81
CA HIS A 261 1.12 4.59 -4.11
C HIS A 261 1.03 5.84 -5.00
N ASP A 262 1.47 7.00 -4.49
CA ASP A 262 1.59 8.23 -5.30
C ASP A 262 2.55 8.02 -6.49
N GLN A 263 3.31 6.92 -6.48
CA GLN A 263 4.11 6.41 -7.59
C GLN A 263 3.51 5.13 -8.18
N LYS A 264 2.19 5.12 -8.46
CA LYS A 264 1.59 4.02 -9.24
C LYS A 264 2.27 3.88 -10.61
N TYR A 265 2.84 4.98 -11.09
CA TYR A 265 3.55 5.10 -12.35
C TYR A 265 5.02 5.47 -12.09
N GLU A 266 5.90 4.48 -11.99
CA GLU A 266 7.35 4.70 -12.02
C GLU A 266 7.84 4.79 -13.46
N ASP A 267 8.79 5.70 -13.73
CA ASP A 267 9.47 5.73 -15.01
C ASP A 267 10.35 4.49 -15.16
N LYS A 268 9.94 3.61 -16.06
CA LYS A 268 10.64 2.36 -16.38
C LYS A 268 11.31 2.39 -17.76
N SER A 269 11.37 3.55 -18.40
CA SER A 269 11.92 3.71 -19.76
C SER A 269 13.40 3.33 -19.84
N GLU A 270 14.17 3.51 -18.78
CA GLU A 270 15.59 3.12 -18.70
C GLU A 270 15.83 1.70 -18.18
N GLN A 271 14.81 1.03 -17.68
CA GLN A 271 14.94 -0.33 -17.10
C GLN A 271 14.91 -1.39 -18.20
N ARG A 272 16.06 -1.97 -18.56
CA ARG A 272 16.25 -2.93 -19.67
C ARG A 272 15.31 -4.14 -19.71
N GLY A 273 14.55 -4.42 -18.70
CA GLY A 273 13.61 -5.54 -18.63
C GLY A 273 12.15 -5.12 -18.61
N SER A 274 11.85 -3.85 -18.68
CA SER A 274 10.49 -3.32 -18.67
C SER A 274 9.84 -3.34 -20.05
N THR A 275 8.50 -3.35 -20.09
CA THR A 275 7.71 -3.15 -21.32
C THR A 275 8.01 -1.80 -21.95
N HIS A 276 8.15 -0.74 -21.14
CA HIS A 276 8.51 0.61 -21.61
C HIS A 276 9.84 0.62 -22.36
N TYR A 277 10.90 0.08 -21.75
CA TYR A 277 12.21 0.01 -22.40
C TYR A 277 12.15 -0.80 -23.70
N GLN A 278 11.48 -1.95 -23.69
CA GLN A 278 11.43 -2.83 -24.86
C GLN A 278 10.70 -2.21 -26.03
N VAL A 279 9.55 -1.57 -25.80
CA VAL A 279 8.79 -0.92 -26.88
C VAL A 279 9.61 0.20 -27.54
N LEU A 280 10.38 0.95 -26.75
CA LEU A 280 11.27 2.01 -27.24
C LEU A 280 12.41 1.48 -28.14
N GLN A 281 12.76 0.18 -28.05
CA GLN A 281 13.76 -0.45 -28.93
C GLN A 281 13.18 -0.92 -30.28
N TYR A 282 11.85 -1.12 -30.33
CA TYR A 282 11.19 -1.65 -31.54
C TYR A 282 10.56 -0.57 -32.42
N ILE A 283 10.26 0.58 -31.87
CA ILE A 283 9.72 1.71 -32.61
C ILE A 283 10.82 2.36 -33.44
N LYS A 284 10.62 2.40 -34.76
CA LYS A 284 11.51 3.11 -35.70
C LYS A 284 11.23 4.60 -35.63
N THR A 285 12.27 5.39 -35.75
CA THR A 285 12.19 6.85 -35.68
C THR A 285 12.70 7.49 -36.99
N PRO A 286 12.07 8.56 -37.51
CA PRO A 286 10.85 9.20 -36.99
C PRO A 286 9.57 8.42 -37.34
N SER A 287 8.55 8.50 -36.45
CA SER A 287 7.26 7.82 -36.66
C SER A 287 6.12 8.57 -35.96
N ARG A 288 4.87 8.28 -36.36
CA ARG A 288 3.66 8.72 -35.67
C ARG A 288 3.20 7.61 -34.70
N VAL A 289 3.07 7.94 -33.43
CA VAL A 289 2.76 6.96 -32.37
C VAL A 289 1.51 7.39 -31.61
N LEU A 290 0.59 6.45 -31.40
CA LEU A 290 -0.56 6.60 -30.54
C LEU A 290 -0.32 5.78 -29.25
N ASP A 291 -0.29 6.44 -28.11
CA ASP A 291 -0.01 5.85 -26.80
C ASP A 291 -1.31 5.77 -25.99
N LEU A 292 -1.96 4.61 -26.00
CA LEU A 292 -3.25 4.35 -25.35
C LEU A 292 -3.02 3.85 -23.92
N GLY A 293 -3.49 4.60 -22.94
CA GLY A 293 -3.18 4.38 -21.52
C GLY A 293 -1.79 4.92 -21.19
N CYS A 294 -1.46 6.11 -21.69
CA CYS A 294 -0.12 6.69 -21.58
C CYS A 294 0.28 7.05 -20.14
N GLY A 295 -0.66 7.10 -19.20
CA GLY A 295 -0.41 7.54 -17.83
C GLY A 295 0.28 8.91 -17.78
N PRO A 296 1.37 9.06 -17.01
CA PRO A 296 2.15 10.31 -16.95
C PRO A 296 2.92 10.66 -18.23
N GLY A 297 2.93 9.79 -19.25
CA GLY A 297 3.57 10.04 -20.54
C GLY A 297 5.08 9.74 -20.56
N PHE A 298 5.59 8.81 -19.77
CA PHE A 298 7.03 8.48 -19.74
C PHE A 298 7.52 7.95 -21.11
N VAL A 299 6.79 7.03 -21.73
CA VAL A 299 7.11 6.49 -23.06
C VAL A 299 6.94 7.58 -24.13
N SER A 300 5.87 8.35 -24.05
CA SER A 300 5.59 9.47 -24.95
C SER A 300 6.72 10.50 -24.93
N ARG A 301 7.26 10.85 -23.75
CA ARG A 301 8.40 11.77 -23.60
C ARG A 301 9.65 11.25 -24.31
N GLU A 302 10.00 9.98 -24.10
CA GLU A 302 11.18 9.37 -24.71
C GLU A 302 11.05 9.29 -26.26
N LEU A 303 9.87 8.97 -26.75
CA LEU A 303 9.62 8.94 -28.20
C LEU A 303 9.71 10.33 -28.83
N LYS A 304 9.23 11.36 -28.15
CA LYS A 304 9.36 12.74 -28.61
C LYS A 304 10.81 13.20 -28.73
N THR A 305 11.68 12.83 -27.78
CA THR A 305 13.13 13.11 -27.89
C THR A 305 13.77 12.43 -29.08
N ARG A 306 13.15 11.40 -29.66
CA ARG A 306 13.60 10.65 -30.83
C ARG A 306 12.90 11.11 -32.14
N ASN A 307 12.36 12.33 -32.17
CA ASN A 307 11.65 12.93 -33.31
C ASN A 307 10.39 12.17 -33.75
N CYS A 308 9.70 11.47 -32.85
CA CYS A 308 8.39 10.91 -33.10
C CYS A 308 7.29 11.94 -32.79
N TYR A 309 6.21 11.90 -33.59
CA TYR A 309 4.97 12.61 -33.25
C TYR A 309 4.11 11.70 -32.35
N VAL A 310 3.81 12.12 -31.13
CA VAL A 310 3.17 11.26 -30.15
C VAL A 310 1.87 11.86 -29.64
N VAL A 311 0.78 11.11 -29.81
CA VAL A 311 -0.52 11.39 -29.19
C VAL A 311 -0.75 10.43 -28.04
N GLY A 312 -0.94 10.96 -26.84
CA GLY A 312 -1.30 10.17 -25.65
C GLY A 312 -2.80 10.22 -25.41
N VAL A 313 -3.34 9.09 -24.99
CA VAL A 313 -4.76 8.94 -24.62
C VAL A 313 -4.83 8.30 -23.26
N ASP A 314 -5.52 8.94 -22.32
CA ASP A 314 -5.78 8.38 -20.98
C ASP A 314 -7.05 8.99 -20.38
N LYS A 315 -7.59 8.36 -19.33
CA LYS A 315 -8.77 8.83 -18.62
C LYS A 315 -8.50 10.10 -17.80
N VAL A 316 -7.27 10.29 -17.34
CA VAL A 316 -6.88 11.41 -16.48
C VAL A 316 -5.76 12.19 -17.14
N HIS A 317 -6.01 13.49 -17.37
CA HIS A 317 -4.99 14.38 -17.93
C HIS A 317 -3.83 14.53 -16.92
N PRO A 318 -2.61 14.13 -17.26
CA PRO A 318 -1.46 14.35 -16.39
C PRO A 318 -1.14 15.84 -16.27
N ALA A 319 -0.66 16.27 -15.09
CA ALA A 319 -0.33 17.69 -14.81
C ALA A 319 0.72 18.27 -15.80
N ALA A 320 1.58 17.40 -16.38
CA ALA A 320 2.56 17.78 -17.38
C ALA A 320 2.74 16.64 -18.40
N TYR A 321 1.91 16.61 -19.45
CA TYR A 321 2.09 15.69 -20.56
C TYR A 321 3.20 16.19 -21.48
N SER A 322 4.11 15.31 -21.86
CA SER A 322 5.30 15.67 -22.67
C SER A 322 5.23 15.21 -24.14
N GLY A 323 4.12 14.63 -24.59
CA GLY A 323 3.87 14.33 -26.01
C GLY A 323 3.45 15.57 -26.82
N ASP A 324 2.97 15.36 -28.04
CA ASP A 324 2.53 16.45 -28.94
C ASP A 324 1.05 16.80 -28.73
N LYS A 325 0.21 15.81 -28.44
CA LYS A 325 -1.22 15.97 -28.17
C LYS A 325 -1.65 15.00 -27.09
N PHE A 326 -2.54 15.44 -26.22
CA PHE A 326 -3.23 14.58 -25.25
C PHE A 326 -4.72 14.56 -25.57
N VAL A 327 -5.33 13.38 -25.47
CA VAL A 327 -6.76 13.16 -25.60
C VAL A 327 -7.25 12.50 -24.32
N GLU A 328 -8.16 13.18 -23.61
CA GLU A 328 -8.83 12.59 -22.46
C GLU A 328 -9.94 11.67 -22.94
N MET A 329 -9.92 10.39 -22.52
CA MET A 329 -10.88 9.39 -22.97
C MET A 329 -11.02 8.26 -21.95
N ASP A 330 -12.24 7.90 -21.60
CA ASP A 330 -12.55 6.70 -20.84
C ASP A 330 -12.77 5.49 -21.77
N PHE A 331 -11.81 4.59 -21.80
CA PHE A 331 -11.84 3.38 -22.65
C PHE A 331 -13.03 2.43 -22.37
N GLU A 332 -13.66 2.52 -21.20
CA GLU A 332 -14.84 1.73 -20.85
C GLU A 332 -16.12 2.24 -21.53
N ASN A 333 -16.24 3.56 -21.70
CA ASN A 333 -17.49 4.22 -22.05
C ASN A 333 -17.47 4.93 -23.42
N GLU A 334 -16.28 5.29 -23.91
CA GLU A 334 -16.12 6.12 -25.09
C GLU A 334 -15.57 5.34 -26.29
N ARG A 335 -15.80 5.85 -27.49
CA ARG A 335 -15.24 5.31 -28.71
C ARG A 335 -14.05 6.15 -29.15
N MET A 336 -13.07 5.49 -29.78
CA MET A 336 -11.93 6.16 -30.38
C MET A 336 -12.38 7.03 -31.58
N GLU A 337 -12.19 8.33 -31.46
CA GLU A 337 -12.44 9.27 -32.52
C GLU A 337 -11.22 9.50 -33.47
N GLU A 338 -10.02 9.21 -32.96
CA GLU A 338 -8.78 9.33 -33.73
C GLU A 338 -8.73 8.25 -34.81
N ASP A 339 -8.39 8.65 -36.07
CA ASP A 339 -8.12 7.69 -37.14
C ASP A 339 -6.80 6.96 -36.90
N ILE A 340 -6.92 5.75 -36.35
CA ILE A 340 -5.78 4.89 -35.97
C ILE A 340 -4.90 4.56 -37.17
N SER A 341 -5.44 4.52 -38.39
CA SER A 341 -4.66 4.24 -39.61
C SER A 341 -3.66 5.35 -39.97
N THR A 342 -3.75 6.54 -39.38
CA THR A 342 -2.79 7.62 -39.55
C THR A 342 -1.47 7.43 -38.82
N TYR A 343 -1.43 6.52 -37.87
CA TYR A 343 -0.24 6.19 -37.07
C TYR A 343 0.57 5.05 -37.69
N ASP A 344 1.84 4.95 -37.30
CA ASP A 344 2.74 3.87 -37.68
C ASP A 344 2.74 2.80 -36.55
N TYR A 345 2.62 3.26 -35.30
CA TYR A 345 2.60 2.41 -34.11
C TYR A 345 1.48 2.83 -33.18
N VAL A 346 0.92 1.83 -32.50
CA VAL A 346 -0.02 2.00 -31.40
C VAL A 346 0.53 1.24 -30.19
N ILE A 347 0.58 1.87 -29.04
CA ILE A 347 1.12 1.32 -27.80
C ILE A 347 -0.05 1.08 -26.82
N LEU A 348 -0.09 -0.10 -26.21
CA LEU A 348 -1.01 -0.50 -25.14
C LEU A 348 -0.23 -1.29 -24.08
N LEU A 349 0.36 -0.59 -23.12
CA LEU A 349 1.19 -1.21 -22.11
C LEU A 349 0.42 -1.35 -20.79
N ASP A 350 0.11 -2.61 -20.44
CA ASP A 350 -0.57 -2.97 -19.18
C ASP A 350 -1.92 -2.24 -18.99
N VAL A 351 -2.74 -2.19 -20.07
CA VAL A 351 -4.05 -1.51 -20.11
C VAL A 351 -5.20 -2.51 -20.14
N LEU A 352 -5.11 -3.55 -20.97
CA LEU A 352 -6.23 -4.43 -21.27
C LEU A 352 -6.72 -5.23 -20.05
N GLU A 353 -5.83 -5.57 -19.14
CA GLU A 353 -6.18 -6.26 -17.89
C GLU A 353 -7.03 -5.44 -16.93
N HIS A 354 -7.02 -4.11 -17.05
CA HIS A 354 -7.81 -3.20 -16.22
C HIS A 354 -9.22 -2.96 -16.78
N LEU A 355 -9.47 -3.28 -18.05
CA LEU A 355 -10.76 -3.07 -18.69
C LEU A 355 -11.78 -4.15 -18.35
N SER A 356 -13.03 -3.77 -18.17
CA SER A 356 -14.15 -4.70 -17.97
C SER A 356 -14.47 -5.44 -19.27
N ASN A 357 -14.36 -4.77 -20.41
CA ASN A 357 -14.63 -5.34 -21.73
C ASN A 357 -13.51 -5.01 -22.72
N PRO A 358 -12.32 -5.62 -22.57
CA PRO A 358 -11.17 -5.37 -23.44
C PRO A 358 -11.42 -5.82 -24.89
N GLU A 359 -12.34 -6.78 -25.12
CA GLU A 359 -12.76 -7.21 -26.45
C GLU A 359 -13.39 -6.05 -27.22
N ARG A 360 -14.37 -5.40 -26.60
CA ARG A 360 -15.06 -4.25 -27.19
C ARG A 360 -14.08 -3.11 -27.50
N PHE A 361 -13.14 -2.87 -26.59
CA PHE A 361 -12.14 -1.82 -26.79
C PHE A 361 -11.25 -2.11 -28.02
N LEU A 362 -10.68 -3.30 -28.15
CA LEU A 362 -9.84 -3.66 -29.32
C LEU A 362 -10.63 -3.70 -30.62
N ILE A 363 -11.88 -4.12 -30.58
CA ILE A 363 -12.77 -4.08 -31.75
C ILE A 363 -13.03 -2.63 -32.15
N ASN A 364 -13.28 -1.73 -31.20
CA ASN A 364 -13.44 -0.28 -31.47
C ASN A 364 -12.17 0.33 -32.06
N CYS A 365 -10.98 -0.02 -31.58
CA CYS A 365 -9.72 0.39 -32.19
C CYS A 365 -9.63 -0.02 -33.67
N ARG A 366 -10.08 -1.24 -34.03
CA ARG A 366 -10.11 -1.66 -35.44
C ARG A 366 -11.12 -0.87 -36.28
N TYR A 367 -12.30 -0.55 -35.72
CA TYR A 367 -13.30 0.27 -36.44
C TYR A 367 -12.88 1.72 -36.60
N GLY A 368 -11.97 2.22 -35.73
CA GLY A 368 -11.32 3.52 -35.92
C GLY A 368 -10.26 3.57 -37.05
N MET A 369 -10.10 2.50 -37.84
CA MET A 369 -9.23 2.48 -39.01
C MET A 369 -10.05 2.74 -40.27
N HIS A 370 -9.63 3.72 -41.01
CA HIS A 370 -10.36 4.15 -42.23
C HIS A 370 -9.62 3.78 -43.53
N THR A 371 -8.41 3.27 -43.48
CA THR A 371 -7.60 2.87 -44.61
C THR A 371 -6.99 1.48 -44.44
N PHE A 372 -6.39 0.92 -45.48
CA PHE A 372 -5.65 -0.34 -45.44
C PHE A 372 -4.31 -0.26 -44.70
N LYS A 373 -3.86 0.94 -44.35
CA LYS A 373 -2.64 1.06 -43.53
C LYS A 373 -2.87 0.44 -42.15
N GLN A 374 -2.09 -0.57 -41.87
CA GLN A 374 -2.17 -1.30 -40.58
C GLN A 374 -1.02 -0.87 -39.69
N PRO A 375 -1.27 -0.08 -38.65
CA PRO A 375 -0.22 0.22 -37.68
C PRO A 375 0.22 -1.04 -36.93
N THR A 376 1.45 -1.04 -36.47
CA THR A 376 1.92 -2.10 -35.57
C THR A 376 1.53 -1.77 -34.15
N PHE A 377 0.75 -2.65 -33.53
CA PHE A 377 0.38 -2.57 -32.12
C PHE A 377 1.42 -3.26 -31.25
N PHE A 378 1.87 -2.58 -30.21
CA PHE A 378 2.63 -3.17 -29.11
C PHE A 378 1.73 -3.28 -27.89
N ILE A 379 1.39 -4.51 -27.52
CA ILE A 379 0.40 -4.78 -26.48
C ILE A 379 1.07 -5.60 -25.39
N SER A 380 1.03 -5.13 -24.13
CA SER A 380 1.55 -5.87 -23.00
C SER A 380 0.48 -6.26 -21.99
N THR A 381 0.76 -7.33 -21.25
CA THR A 381 -0.02 -7.75 -20.06
C THR A 381 0.78 -8.72 -19.18
N GLY A 382 0.37 -8.87 -17.92
CA GLY A 382 0.92 -9.84 -16.99
C GLY A 382 0.61 -11.29 -17.37
N ASN A 383 1.52 -12.22 -17.01
CA ASN A 383 1.34 -13.66 -17.21
C ASN A 383 0.89 -14.37 -15.93
N VAL A 384 -0.39 -14.67 -15.80
CA VAL A 384 -0.89 -15.43 -14.64
C VAL A 384 -0.32 -16.85 -14.56
N ALA A 385 0.17 -17.40 -15.69
CA ALA A 385 0.83 -18.71 -15.73
C ALA A 385 2.34 -18.66 -15.46
N PHE A 386 2.88 -17.53 -15.00
CA PHE A 386 4.27 -17.41 -14.56
C PHE A 386 4.62 -18.41 -13.47
N LEU A 387 5.83 -18.98 -13.50
CA LEU A 387 6.29 -19.99 -12.54
C LEU A 387 6.00 -19.62 -11.07
N GLY A 388 6.25 -18.39 -10.67
CA GLY A 388 5.99 -17.95 -9.29
C GLY A 388 4.51 -18.05 -8.90
N VAL A 389 3.59 -17.68 -9.79
CA VAL A 389 2.15 -17.80 -9.56
C VAL A 389 1.75 -19.28 -9.51
N ARG A 390 2.30 -20.12 -10.38
CA ARG A 390 2.06 -21.60 -10.36
C ARG A 390 2.49 -22.23 -9.05
N LEU A 391 3.65 -21.85 -8.52
CA LEU A 391 4.15 -22.36 -7.24
C LEU A 391 3.24 -21.91 -6.09
N LEU A 392 2.79 -20.65 -6.08
CA LEU A 392 1.83 -20.18 -5.09
C LEU A 392 0.51 -20.96 -5.17
N LEU A 393 -0.03 -21.18 -6.37
CA LEU A 393 -1.24 -21.96 -6.56
C LEU A 393 -1.07 -23.42 -6.12
N ALA A 394 0.08 -24.04 -6.39
CA ALA A 394 0.37 -25.39 -5.92
C ALA A 394 0.39 -25.50 -4.38
N MET A 395 0.67 -24.40 -3.68
CA MET A 395 0.58 -24.30 -2.22
C MET A 395 -0.81 -23.86 -1.75
N GLY A 396 -1.81 -23.77 -2.61
CA GLY A 396 -3.15 -23.27 -2.28
C GLY A 396 -3.22 -21.75 -2.05
N LEU A 397 -2.21 -20.99 -2.52
CA LEU A 397 -2.12 -19.55 -2.33
C LEU A 397 -2.44 -18.81 -3.63
N PHE A 398 -3.43 -17.93 -3.58
CA PHE A 398 -3.78 -17.01 -4.68
C PHE A 398 -4.05 -15.63 -4.11
N ASN A 399 -2.96 -14.91 -3.81
CA ASN A 399 -3.03 -13.63 -3.11
C ASN A 399 -2.91 -12.49 -4.11
N TYR A 400 -3.91 -11.62 -4.13
CA TYR A 400 -3.82 -10.35 -4.83
C TYR A 400 -2.82 -9.42 -4.12
N GLY A 401 -2.11 -8.61 -4.92
CA GLY A 401 -1.24 -7.54 -4.47
C GLY A 401 -1.72 -6.18 -4.95
N ASP A 402 -1.05 -5.13 -4.54
CA ASP A 402 -1.30 -3.79 -5.06
C ASP A 402 -0.54 -3.50 -6.36
N ARG A 403 0.28 -4.44 -6.82
CA ARG A 403 1.10 -4.37 -8.06
C ARG A 403 1.36 -5.77 -8.61
N GLY A 404 1.70 -5.82 -9.87
CA GLY A 404 2.20 -7.04 -10.52
C GLY A 404 1.12 -7.86 -11.20
N ILE A 405 1.37 -9.16 -11.40
CA ILE A 405 0.46 -10.04 -12.17
C ILE A 405 -0.92 -10.15 -11.50
N LEU A 406 -0.94 -10.30 -10.18
CA LEU A 406 -2.15 -10.41 -9.38
C LEU A 406 -2.49 -9.06 -8.73
N ASP A 407 -2.44 -7.97 -9.50
CA ASP A 407 -2.89 -6.67 -9.03
C ASP A 407 -4.40 -6.70 -8.77
N VAL A 408 -4.83 -6.14 -7.64
CA VAL A 408 -6.24 -6.10 -7.22
C VAL A 408 -7.14 -5.32 -8.21
N THR A 409 -6.54 -4.47 -9.04
CA THR A 409 -7.25 -3.69 -10.08
C THR A 409 -7.37 -4.44 -11.41
N HIS A 410 -6.71 -5.60 -11.57
CA HIS A 410 -6.83 -6.42 -12.77
C HIS A 410 -8.18 -7.12 -12.81
N LYS A 411 -9.02 -6.78 -13.78
CA LYS A 411 -10.31 -7.41 -14.03
C LYS A 411 -10.18 -8.67 -14.89
N ARG A 412 -9.11 -8.76 -15.68
CA ARG A 412 -8.78 -9.89 -16.56
C ARG A 412 -7.36 -10.38 -16.34
N LEU A 413 -7.18 -11.67 -16.22
CA LEU A 413 -5.87 -12.31 -16.08
C LEU A 413 -5.62 -13.18 -17.32
N PHE A 414 -4.43 -13.05 -17.89
CA PHE A 414 -4.08 -13.76 -19.13
C PHE A 414 -2.91 -14.70 -18.93
N THR A 415 -2.99 -15.87 -19.58
CA THR A 415 -1.84 -16.69 -19.95
C THR A 415 -1.41 -16.33 -21.38
N LEU A 416 -0.21 -16.69 -21.80
CA LEU A 416 0.20 -16.45 -23.20
C LEU A 416 -0.77 -17.08 -24.22
N ALA A 417 -1.27 -18.28 -23.93
CA ALA A 417 -2.21 -18.98 -24.81
C ALA A 417 -3.57 -18.27 -24.89
N SER A 418 -4.14 -17.87 -23.74
CA SER A 418 -5.42 -17.15 -23.71
C SER A 418 -5.30 -15.75 -24.32
N PHE A 419 -4.17 -15.07 -24.11
CA PHE A 419 -3.95 -13.74 -24.66
C PHE A 419 -3.77 -13.75 -26.19
N ARG A 420 -3.05 -14.76 -26.71
CA ARG A 420 -2.96 -14.96 -28.17
C ARG A 420 -4.33 -15.27 -28.80
N ARG A 421 -5.13 -16.12 -28.15
CA ARG A 421 -6.49 -16.41 -28.61
C ARG A 421 -7.35 -15.16 -28.61
N PHE A 422 -7.34 -14.42 -27.50
CA PHE A 422 -8.06 -13.16 -27.33
C PHE A 422 -7.73 -12.14 -28.45
N LEU A 423 -6.44 -11.91 -28.75
CA LEU A 423 -6.03 -11.01 -29.84
C LEU A 423 -6.50 -11.49 -31.22
N ARG A 424 -6.46 -12.80 -31.48
CA ARG A 424 -6.97 -13.35 -32.77
C ARG A 424 -8.47 -13.19 -32.91
N GLU A 425 -9.22 -13.49 -31.85
CA GLU A 425 -10.68 -13.38 -31.82
C GLU A 425 -11.15 -11.94 -31.93
N THR A 426 -10.38 -10.97 -31.46
CA THR A 426 -10.64 -9.53 -31.66
C THR A 426 -10.15 -9.02 -33.01
N GLY A 427 -9.61 -9.89 -33.87
CA GLY A 427 -9.25 -9.60 -35.25
C GLY A 427 -7.84 -9.04 -35.45
N PHE A 428 -6.89 -9.44 -34.61
CA PHE A 428 -5.48 -9.10 -34.77
C PHE A 428 -4.66 -10.30 -35.28
N GLU A 429 -3.70 -10.03 -36.11
CA GLU A 429 -2.64 -10.96 -36.47
C GLU A 429 -1.46 -10.79 -35.53
N ILE A 430 -0.98 -11.92 -34.97
CA ILE A 430 0.10 -11.91 -34.00
C ILE A 430 1.42 -12.03 -34.73
N GLY A 431 2.28 -11.05 -34.52
CA GLY A 431 3.67 -11.06 -34.95
C GLY A 431 4.59 -11.69 -33.89
N ARG A 432 5.60 -10.95 -33.46
CA ARG A 432 6.56 -11.41 -32.47
C ARG A 432 5.99 -11.36 -31.06
N VAL A 433 6.45 -12.30 -30.22
CA VAL A 433 6.13 -12.35 -28.79
C VAL A 433 7.42 -12.24 -28.00
N HIS A 434 7.49 -11.24 -27.13
CA HIS A 434 8.62 -11.01 -26.27
C HIS A 434 8.23 -11.32 -24.83
N GLY A 435 8.85 -12.35 -24.25
CA GLY A 435 8.72 -12.67 -22.84
C GLY A 435 9.65 -11.80 -22.00
N LEU A 436 9.13 -11.17 -20.99
CA LEU A 436 9.86 -10.31 -20.06
C LEU A 436 9.97 -11.00 -18.69
N GLY A 437 11.19 -11.11 -18.18
CA GLY A 437 11.48 -11.75 -16.90
C GLY A 437 11.29 -10.81 -15.71
N LEU A 438 11.38 -11.34 -14.50
CA LEU A 438 11.36 -10.56 -13.27
C LEU A 438 12.60 -9.70 -13.12
N PRO A 439 12.45 -8.40 -12.82
CA PRO A 439 13.56 -7.50 -12.55
C PRO A 439 14.05 -7.61 -11.10
N PHE A 440 14.74 -8.69 -10.72
CA PHE A 440 15.23 -8.92 -9.36
C PHE A 440 16.12 -7.78 -8.82
N GLN A 441 16.75 -7.02 -9.71
CA GLN A 441 17.54 -5.84 -9.34
C GLN A 441 16.75 -4.73 -8.64
N LEU A 442 15.43 -4.70 -8.79
CA LEU A 442 14.57 -3.73 -8.09
C LEU A 442 14.42 -4.08 -6.60
N VAL A 443 14.50 -5.37 -6.26
CA VAL A 443 14.40 -5.86 -4.89
C VAL A 443 15.79 -6.02 -4.26
N MET A 444 16.76 -6.50 -5.05
CA MET A 444 18.12 -6.76 -4.62
C MET A 444 19.11 -5.89 -5.41
N LYS A 445 19.42 -4.70 -4.88
CA LYS A 445 20.29 -3.69 -5.52
C LYS A 445 21.80 -4.08 -5.45
N ASN A 446 22.12 -5.36 -5.68
CA ASN A 446 23.47 -5.89 -5.66
C ASN A 446 23.77 -6.73 -6.91
N TRP A 447 25.00 -7.22 -7.05
CA TRP A 447 25.42 -8.02 -8.20
C TRP A 447 24.59 -9.31 -8.37
N VAL A 448 24.11 -9.91 -7.27
CA VAL A 448 23.25 -11.11 -7.29
C VAL A 448 21.90 -10.78 -7.94
N GLY A 449 21.28 -9.65 -7.57
CA GLY A 449 20.03 -9.19 -8.19
C GLY A 449 20.17 -8.95 -9.69
N HIS A 450 21.31 -8.40 -10.14
CA HIS A 450 21.59 -8.23 -11.56
C HIS A 450 21.78 -9.56 -12.28
N LEU A 451 22.48 -10.53 -11.66
CA LEU A 451 22.67 -11.86 -12.24
C LEU A 451 21.33 -12.61 -12.38
N LEU A 452 20.53 -12.62 -11.31
CA LEU A 452 19.19 -13.23 -11.31
C LEU A 452 18.27 -12.60 -12.34
N SER A 453 18.33 -11.28 -12.52
CA SER A 453 17.56 -10.60 -13.57
C SER A 453 17.96 -11.06 -14.97
N ARG A 454 19.28 -11.16 -15.26
CA ARG A 454 19.76 -11.65 -16.56
C ARG A 454 19.29 -13.07 -16.84
N LEU A 455 19.38 -13.96 -15.84
CA LEU A 455 18.91 -15.34 -15.95
C LEU A 455 17.38 -15.38 -16.19
N SER A 456 16.61 -14.61 -15.43
CA SER A 456 15.17 -14.50 -15.59
C SER A 456 14.77 -14.02 -16.99
N TYR A 457 15.46 -13.02 -17.54
CA TYR A 457 15.20 -12.53 -18.90
C TYR A 457 15.55 -13.56 -19.97
N TRP A 458 16.64 -14.30 -19.79
CA TRP A 458 17.01 -15.38 -20.70
C TRP A 458 15.96 -16.49 -20.68
N MET A 459 15.55 -16.97 -19.50
CA MET A 459 14.51 -17.99 -19.32
C MET A 459 13.17 -17.55 -19.91
N ALA A 460 12.76 -16.30 -19.71
CA ALA A 460 11.55 -15.72 -20.26
C ALA A 460 11.54 -15.69 -21.79
N ARG A 461 12.70 -15.56 -22.44
CA ARG A 461 12.83 -15.64 -23.92
C ARG A 461 12.78 -17.08 -24.42
N VAL A 462 13.37 -18.04 -23.70
CA VAL A 462 13.42 -19.44 -24.11
C VAL A 462 12.05 -20.11 -23.95
N TRP A 463 11.38 -19.86 -22.83
CA TRP A 463 10.05 -20.44 -22.57
C TRP A 463 9.11 -19.39 -21.97
N PRO A 464 8.55 -18.51 -22.82
CA PRO A 464 7.73 -17.36 -22.37
C PRO A 464 6.52 -17.77 -21.55
N SER A 465 5.79 -18.81 -21.95
CA SER A 465 4.57 -19.25 -21.26
C SER A 465 4.77 -19.69 -19.81
N PHE A 466 6.04 -20.00 -19.42
CA PHE A 466 6.37 -20.51 -18.10
C PHE A 466 7.19 -19.50 -17.27
N PHE A 467 8.16 -18.83 -17.90
CA PHE A 467 9.11 -17.97 -17.21
C PHE A 467 8.92 -16.48 -17.44
N ALA A 468 8.10 -16.08 -18.41
CA ALA A 468 7.81 -14.65 -18.56
C ALA A 468 6.89 -14.17 -17.46
N TYR A 469 7.27 -13.07 -16.83
CA TYR A 469 6.44 -12.33 -15.87
C TYR A 469 5.38 -11.50 -16.59
N GLN A 470 5.77 -10.88 -17.72
CA GLN A 470 4.92 -10.11 -18.62
C GLN A 470 5.18 -10.51 -20.08
N PHE A 471 4.22 -10.23 -20.96
CA PHE A 471 4.39 -10.36 -22.39
C PHE A 471 4.33 -8.97 -23.04
N LEU A 472 5.15 -8.77 -24.07
CA LEU A 472 4.98 -7.72 -25.05
C LEU A 472 4.76 -8.39 -26.40
N ILE A 473 3.62 -8.14 -27.02
CA ILE A 473 3.22 -8.75 -28.29
C ILE A 473 3.13 -7.68 -29.37
N GLU A 474 3.81 -7.93 -30.51
CA GLU A 474 3.57 -7.23 -31.76
C GLU A 474 2.33 -7.81 -32.42
N ALA A 475 1.35 -6.98 -32.73
CA ALA A 475 0.14 -7.40 -33.41
C ALA A 475 -0.25 -6.40 -34.50
N ARG A 476 -0.93 -6.88 -35.53
CA ARG A 476 -1.47 -6.02 -36.60
C ARG A 476 -2.98 -6.24 -36.72
N PRO A 477 -3.78 -5.18 -36.72
CA PRO A 477 -5.21 -5.31 -36.88
C PRO A 477 -5.53 -5.73 -38.31
N LYS A 478 -6.42 -6.72 -38.49
CA LYS A 478 -6.99 -7.02 -39.81
C LYS A 478 -7.91 -5.89 -40.26
N PRO A 479 -7.97 -5.57 -41.56
CA PRO A 479 -8.92 -4.59 -42.07
C PRO A 479 -10.33 -4.92 -41.59
N ASN A 480 -11.07 -3.89 -41.18
CA ASN A 480 -12.47 -4.05 -40.84
C ASN A 480 -13.36 -4.14 -42.12
N THR A 481 -14.60 -4.58 -41.95
CA THR A 481 -15.54 -4.78 -43.06
C THR A 481 -15.86 -3.48 -43.83
N PHE A 482 -15.80 -2.34 -43.12
CA PHE A 482 -16.01 -1.02 -43.76
C PHE A 482 -14.87 -0.70 -44.74
N VAL A 483 -13.60 -0.84 -44.29
CA VAL A 483 -12.43 -0.65 -45.15
C VAL A 483 -12.45 -1.60 -46.35
N LEU A 484 -12.81 -2.87 -46.12
CA LEU A 484 -12.92 -3.86 -47.21
C LEU A 484 -14.01 -3.48 -48.21
N LEU A 485 -15.19 -3.06 -47.75
CA LEU A 485 -16.31 -2.70 -48.59
C LEU A 485 -16.02 -1.41 -49.40
N THR A 486 -15.43 -0.40 -48.74
CA THR A 486 -15.13 0.89 -49.37
C THR A 486 -14.10 0.76 -50.50
N ASN A 487 -13.21 -0.21 -50.40
CA ASN A 487 -12.15 -0.45 -51.41
C ASN A 487 -12.43 -1.67 -52.30
N ALA A 488 -13.63 -2.27 -52.22
CA ALA A 488 -14.01 -3.34 -53.13
C ALA A 488 -14.15 -2.84 -54.57
N GLU A 489 -13.68 -3.62 -55.55
CA GLU A 489 -13.89 -3.36 -56.94
C GLU A 489 -15.35 -3.63 -57.34
N TRP A 490 -16.00 -2.65 -57.92
CA TRP A 490 -17.39 -2.74 -58.36
C TRP A 490 -17.43 -3.08 -59.85
N PHE A 491 -17.75 -4.30 -60.17
CA PHE A 491 -17.87 -4.75 -61.56
C PHE A 491 -19.27 -4.52 -62.14
N TYR A 492 -20.33 -4.45 -61.30
CA TYR A 492 -21.71 -4.22 -61.69
C TYR A 492 -22.52 -3.69 -60.51
N GLY A 493 -23.49 -2.78 -60.74
CA GLY A 493 -24.38 -2.23 -59.72
C GLY A 493 -24.22 -0.71 -59.53
N VAL A 494 -25.14 -0.12 -58.78
CA VAL A 494 -25.12 1.30 -58.43
C VAL A 494 -24.22 1.49 -57.18
N LYS A 495 -23.16 2.27 -57.35
CA LYS A 495 -22.32 2.62 -56.21
C LYS A 495 -23.10 3.57 -55.30
N SER A 496 -23.46 3.12 -54.12
CA SER A 496 -24.16 3.92 -53.12
C SER A 496 -23.30 5.16 -52.78
N SER A 497 -23.86 6.35 -52.96
CA SER A 497 -23.22 7.61 -52.59
C SER A 497 -23.29 7.93 -51.09
N ALA A 498 -23.62 6.94 -50.26
CA ALA A 498 -23.67 7.13 -48.84
C ALA A 498 -22.27 7.45 -48.30
N LYS A 499 -21.99 8.73 -48.09
CA LYS A 499 -20.96 9.15 -47.15
C LYS A 499 -21.33 8.49 -45.79
N PRO A 500 -20.37 7.97 -45.07
CA PRO A 500 -20.65 7.49 -43.73
C PRO A 500 -21.04 8.69 -42.88
N GLU A 501 -22.35 8.91 -42.72
CA GLU A 501 -22.83 9.66 -41.58
C GLU A 501 -22.37 8.92 -40.34
N SER A 502 -21.73 9.65 -39.44
CA SER A 502 -21.41 9.15 -38.09
C SER A 502 -22.54 8.30 -37.57
N LEU A 503 -22.28 7.03 -37.27
CA LEU A 503 -23.22 6.12 -36.62
C LEU A 503 -23.56 6.65 -35.21
N THR A 504 -24.39 7.68 -35.15
CA THR A 504 -25.14 8.04 -33.97
C THR A 504 -26.29 7.05 -33.82
N THR A 505 -26.03 5.90 -33.28
CA THR A 505 -27.11 5.04 -32.80
C THR A 505 -27.51 5.50 -31.42
N LYS A 506 -28.71 6.08 -31.35
CA LYS A 506 -29.54 6.10 -30.16
C LYS A 506 -29.77 4.65 -29.70
N GLY A 507 -29.63 4.41 -28.38
CA GLY A 507 -29.95 3.16 -27.71
C GLY A 507 -28.94 2.81 -26.64
#